data_83e7d7daa9cd238a37d874580e6bce1b
#
_entry.id   83e7d7daa9cd238a37d874580e6bce1b
#
_cell.length_a   1.000
_cell.length_b   1.000
_cell.length_c   1.000
_cell.angle_alpha   90.00
_cell.angle_beta   90.00
_cell.angle_gamma   90.00
#
_symmetry.space_group_name_H-M   'P 1'
#
loop_
_entity.id
_entity.type
_entity.pdbx_description
1 polymer ?
#
loop_
_entity_poly.entity_id
_entity_poly.type
_entity_poly.pdbx_seq_one_letter_code
_entity_poly.pdbx_strand_id
1 'polypeptide(L)'
;MPKLRLTLIAALILISNLCVGQKVMTRYIDHYVPLARTLSSEYGIPVAIILGVSTLESGSGTSPNARQLNNFFGVTGKNKLKKRHSVYKQYARPEDSFRDFCEIMSRKKFYPGLKNNMSYTKWLAAMNHASYAGAKSVWITRVTQIVKKYKLDLYDKH
;
A
#
# COMPACT_ATOMS: atom_id res chain seq x y z
N MET A 1 36.52 25.48 -10.13
CA MET A 1 35.79 25.56 -8.84
C MET A 1 34.27 25.72 -8.93
N PRO A 2 33.61 26.34 -9.96
CA PRO A 2 32.14 26.40 -10.04
C PRO A 2 31.43 25.03 -10.23
N LYS A 3 32.06 24.13 -10.99
CA LYS A 3 31.49 22.78 -11.24
C LYS A 3 31.36 21.92 -9.97
N LEU A 4 32.33 22.01 -9.04
CA LEU A 4 32.31 21.28 -7.78
C LEU A 4 31.21 21.80 -6.83
N ARG A 5 30.96 23.10 -6.82
CA ARG A 5 29.86 23.70 -6.04
C ARG A 5 28.51 23.32 -6.57
N LEU A 6 28.35 23.24 -7.90
CA LEU A 6 27.09 22.84 -8.53
C LEU A 6 26.74 21.36 -8.27
N THR A 7 27.75 20.47 -8.29
CA THR A 7 27.56 19.04 -7.96
C THR A 7 27.22 18.81 -6.50
N LEU A 8 27.83 19.57 -5.58
CA LEU A 8 27.48 19.52 -4.15
C LEU A 8 26.07 20.01 -3.87
N ILE A 9 25.62 21.09 -4.50
CA ILE A 9 24.24 21.58 -4.36
C ILE A 9 23.23 20.57 -4.92
N ALA A 10 23.50 19.98 -6.08
CA ALA A 10 22.65 18.96 -6.66
C ALA A 10 22.55 17.70 -5.77
N ALA A 11 23.66 17.27 -5.16
CA ALA A 11 23.70 16.16 -4.23
C ALA A 11 22.88 16.45 -2.95
N LEU A 12 22.99 17.66 -2.39
CA LEU A 12 22.21 18.10 -1.23
C LEU A 12 20.72 18.13 -1.50
N ILE A 13 20.30 18.61 -2.68
CA ILE A 13 18.88 18.61 -3.09
C ILE A 13 18.36 17.17 -3.25
N LEU A 14 19.14 16.26 -3.81
CA LEU A 14 18.78 14.84 -3.93
C LEU A 14 18.61 14.17 -2.58
N ILE A 15 19.51 14.40 -1.64
CA ILE A 15 19.45 13.84 -0.29
C ILE A 15 18.22 14.38 0.47
N SER A 16 17.92 15.68 0.35
CA SER A 16 16.74 16.26 1.00
C SER A 16 15.43 15.68 0.51
N ASN A 17 15.28 15.45 -0.79
CA ASN A 17 14.07 14.84 -1.36
C ASN A 17 13.89 13.38 -0.94
N LEU A 18 14.98 12.61 -0.82
CA LEU A 18 14.95 11.23 -0.32
C LEU A 18 14.49 11.19 1.16
N CYS A 19 14.95 12.12 1.97
CA CYS A 19 14.57 12.21 3.39
C CYS A 19 13.08 12.56 3.56
N VAL A 20 12.56 13.48 2.76
CA VAL A 20 11.14 13.88 2.80
C VAL A 20 10.23 12.71 2.40
N GLY A 21 10.54 12.00 1.32
CA GLY A 21 9.75 10.84 0.88
C GLY A 21 9.72 9.71 1.91
N GLN A 22 10.85 9.45 2.57
CA GLN A 22 10.93 8.45 3.62
C GLN A 22 10.09 8.84 4.85
N LYS A 23 10.11 10.09 5.26
CA LYS A 23 9.33 10.61 6.38
C LYS A 23 7.81 10.52 6.12
N VAL A 24 7.37 10.81 4.90
CA VAL A 24 5.95 10.66 4.50
C VAL A 24 5.51 9.21 4.63
N MET A 25 6.31 8.28 4.13
CA MET A 25 5.99 6.85 4.17
C MET A 25 5.98 6.29 5.60
N THR A 26 6.94 6.66 6.44
CA THR A 26 6.96 6.26 7.86
C THR A 26 5.72 6.75 8.59
N ARG A 27 5.37 8.02 8.43
CA ARG A 27 4.14 8.57 9.04
C ARG A 27 2.86 7.87 8.56
N TYR A 28 2.81 7.51 7.28
CA TYR A 28 1.69 6.76 6.72
C TYR A 28 1.55 5.39 7.38
N ILE A 29 2.65 4.66 7.48
CA ILE A 29 2.69 3.34 8.11
C ILE A 29 2.26 3.45 9.58
N ASP A 30 2.89 4.32 10.35
CA ASP A 30 2.60 4.53 11.77
C ASP A 30 1.12 4.86 12.01
N HIS A 31 0.53 5.68 11.13
CA HIS A 31 -0.87 6.07 11.19
C HIS A 31 -1.83 4.89 10.98
N TYR A 32 -1.50 4.00 10.01
CA TYR A 32 -2.40 2.90 9.63
C TYR A 32 -2.09 1.56 10.29
N VAL A 33 -0.99 1.40 11.03
CA VAL A 33 -0.67 0.16 11.76
C VAL A 33 -1.81 -0.28 12.69
N PRO A 34 -2.41 0.58 13.52
CA PRO A 34 -3.50 0.16 14.41
C PRO A 34 -4.69 -0.42 13.63
N LEU A 35 -5.13 0.25 12.56
CA LEU A 35 -6.20 -0.22 11.70
C LEU A 35 -5.84 -1.54 11.02
N ALA A 36 -4.62 -1.65 10.47
CA ALA A 36 -4.17 -2.85 9.79
C ALA A 36 -4.09 -4.05 10.74
N ARG A 37 -3.70 -3.86 12.00
CA ARG A 37 -3.73 -4.90 13.03
C ARG A 37 -5.16 -5.37 13.34
N THR A 38 -6.10 -4.44 13.51
CA THR A 38 -7.51 -4.76 13.71
C THR A 38 -8.05 -5.62 12.55
N LEU A 39 -7.81 -5.18 11.33
CA LEU A 39 -8.25 -5.90 10.13
C LEU A 39 -7.51 -7.24 9.93
N SER A 40 -6.23 -7.30 10.29
CA SER A 40 -5.47 -8.56 10.27
C SER A 40 -6.07 -9.59 11.23
N SER A 41 -6.42 -9.18 12.43
CA SER A 41 -7.10 -10.05 13.42
C SER A 41 -8.46 -10.51 12.93
N GLU A 42 -9.24 -9.61 12.30
CA GLU A 42 -10.60 -9.90 11.83
C GLU A 42 -10.61 -10.83 10.61
N TYR A 43 -9.72 -10.57 9.64
CA TYR A 43 -9.71 -11.27 8.36
C TYR A 43 -8.61 -12.33 8.23
N GLY A 44 -7.65 -12.41 9.14
CA GLY A 44 -6.51 -13.34 9.04
C GLY A 44 -5.58 -13.03 7.85
N ILE A 45 -5.50 -11.75 7.44
CA ILE A 45 -4.63 -11.25 6.37
C ILE A 45 -3.42 -10.57 7.04
N PRO A 46 -2.16 -10.86 6.64
CA PRO A 46 -1.00 -10.22 7.25
C PRO A 46 -1.06 -8.69 7.23
N VAL A 47 -0.66 -8.04 8.32
CA VAL A 47 -0.46 -6.58 8.39
C VAL A 47 0.49 -6.11 7.28
N ALA A 48 1.55 -6.89 7.02
CA ALA A 48 2.51 -6.64 5.94
C ALA A 48 1.83 -6.54 4.56
N ILE A 49 0.81 -7.36 4.30
CA ILE A 49 0.03 -7.30 3.05
C ILE A 49 -0.85 -6.06 3.02
N ILE A 50 -1.62 -5.82 4.08
CA ILE A 50 -2.53 -4.67 4.15
C ILE A 50 -1.77 -3.36 3.97
N LEU A 51 -0.69 -3.16 4.74
CA LEU A 51 0.12 -1.94 4.66
C LEU A 51 0.98 -1.87 3.41
N GLY A 52 1.62 -2.96 3.00
CA GLY A 52 2.49 -2.98 1.83
C GLY A 52 1.75 -2.65 0.54
N VAL A 53 0.58 -3.26 0.34
CA VAL A 53 -0.26 -3.00 -0.83
C VAL A 53 -0.83 -1.59 -0.80
N SER A 54 -1.43 -1.15 0.33
CA SER A 54 -1.98 0.20 0.43
C SER A 54 -0.92 1.28 0.22
N THR A 55 0.29 1.09 0.74
CA THR A 55 1.42 2.00 0.55
C THR A 55 1.77 2.15 -0.92
N LEU A 56 1.86 1.04 -1.65
CA LEU A 56 2.17 1.04 -3.09
C LEU A 56 1.06 1.69 -3.91
N GLU A 57 -0.19 1.24 -3.74
CA GLU A 57 -1.32 1.65 -4.57
C GLU A 57 -1.75 3.11 -4.32
N SER A 58 -1.59 3.59 -3.09
CA SER A 58 -1.94 4.97 -2.73
C SER A 58 -0.78 5.96 -2.82
N GLY A 59 0.45 5.49 -3.09
CA GLY A 59 1.64 6.32 -2.95
C GLY A 59 1.77 6.87 -1.53
N SER A 60 1.60 6.03 -0.51
CA SER A 60 1.57 6.43 0.90
C SER A 60 0.50 7.50 1.20
N GLY A 61 -0.69 7.33 0.62
CA GLY A 61 -1.82 8.24 0.81
C GLY A 61 -1.73 9.56 0.04
N THR A 62 -0.72 9.74 -0.81
CA THR A 62 -0.52 10.99 -1.55
C THR A 62 -1.16 11.01 -2.94
N SER A 63 -1.56 9.86 -3.45
CA SER A 63 -2.18 9.76 -4.79
C SER A 63 -3.52 10.53 -4.87
N PRO A 64 -3.91 10.99 -6.06
CA PRO A 64 -5.21 11.63 -6.26
C PRO A 64 -6.39 10.76 -5.81
N ASN A 65 -6.31 9.45 -6.00
CA ASN A 65 -7.36 8.52 -5.59
C ASN A 65 -7.47 8.42 -4.05
N ALA A 66 -6.34 8.38 -3.34
CA ALA A 66 -6.34 8.38 -1.87
C ALA A 66 -6.92 9.70 -1.33
N ARG A 67 -6.48 10.85 -1.87
CA ARG A 67 -6.88 12.17 -1.37
C ARG A 67 -8.32 12.57 -1.70
N GLN A 68 -8.83 12.20 -2.88
CA GLN A 68 -10.14 12.67 -3.36
C GLN A 68 -11.24 11.63 -3.17
N LEU A 69 -10.88 10.35 -3.12
CA LEU A 69 -11.82 9.23 -3.09
C LEU A 69 -11.70 8.37 -1.85
N ASN A 70 -10.75 8.66 -0.95
CA ASN A 70 -10.37 7.77 0.17
C ASN A 70 -10.08 6.34 -0.32
N ASN A 71 -9.54 6.19 -1.54
CA ASN A 71 -9.28 4.90 -2.18
C ASN A 71 -7.79 4.57 -2.15
N PHE A 72 -7.41 3.68 -1.25
CA PHE A 72 -6.02 3.34 -0.96
C PHE A 72 -5.53 2.08 -1.68
N PHE A 73 -6.42 1.36 -2.38
CA PHE A 73 -6.10 0.08 -3.03
C PHE A 73 -6.45 0.05 -4.52
N GLY A 74 -6.86 1.17 -5.10
CA GLY A 74 -7.21 1.23 -6.51
C GLY A 74 -8.47 0.44 -6.87
N VAL A 75 -9.37 0.23 -5.93
CA VAL A 75 -10.63 -0.49 -6.18
C VAL A 75 -11.50 0.29 -7.15
N THR A 76 -11.99 -0.37 -8.19
CA THR A 76 -12.89 0.22 -9.18
C THR A 76 -14.34 0.27 -8.67
N GLY A 77 -15.11 1.29 -9.09
CA GLY A 77 -16.50 1.44 -8.70
C GLY A 77 -17.04 2.86 -8.84
N LYS A 78 -18.22 3.09 -8.28
CA LYS A 78 -18.91 4.38 -8.38
C LYS A 78 -18.21 5.47 -7.56
N ASN A 79 -18.23 6.71 -8.06
CA ASN A 79 -17.77 7.91 -7.36
C ASN A 79 -18.63 9.12 -7.76
N LYS A 80 -18.48 10.23 -7.00
CA LYS A 80 -19.22 11.49 -7.21
C LYS A 80 -18.35 12.61 -7.78
N LEU A 81 -17.20 12.27 -8.39
CA LEU A 81 -16.32 13.27 -8.98
C LEU A 81 -16.98 13.92 -10.21
N LYS A 82 -17.13 15.24 -10.17
CA LYS A 82 -17.73 16.03 -11.28
C LYS A 82 -16.70 16.54 -12.28
N LYS A 83 -15.47 16.84 -11.81
CA LYS A 83 -14.43 17.48 -12.63
C LYS A 83 -13.47 16.52 -13.34
N ARG A 84 -13.45 15.25 -12.94
CA ARG A 84 -12.54 14.23 -13.47
C ARG A 84 -13.27 12.91 -13.64
N HIS A 85 -13.25 12.37 -14.84
CA HIS A 85 -13.70 11.00 -15.06
C HIS A 85 -12.78 10.04 -14.29
N SER A 86 -13.34 9.18 -13.46
CA SER A 86 -12.62 8.19 -12.69
C SER A 86 -13.41 6.89 -12.63
N VAL A 87 -12.70 5.77 -12.82
CA VAL A 87 -13.26 4.42 -12.68
C VAL A 87 -13.14 3.89 -11.25
N TYR A 88 -12.50 4.64 -10.36
CA TYR A 88 -12.21 4.22 -9.00
C TYR A 88 -13.36 4.50 -8.05
N LYS A 89 -13.62 3.55 -7.14
CA LYS A 89 -14.64 3.65 -6.09
C LYS A 89 -14.30 4.76 -5.09
N GLN A 90 -15.30 5.52 -4.69
CA GLN A 90 -15.20 6.48 -3.60
C GLN A 90 -15.69 5.87 -2.30
N TYR A 91 -14.95 6.14 -1.22
CA TYR A 91 -15.30 5.76 0.13
C TYR A 91 -15.60 6.99 0.99
N ALA A 92 -16.43 6.82 2.02
CA ALA A 92 -16.73 7.89 2.96
C ALA A 92 -15.49 8.23 3.81
N ARG A 93 -14.73 7.21 4.21
CA ARG A 93 -13.53 7.33 5.03
C ARG A 93 -12.41 6.42 4.50
N PRO A 94 -11.15 6.71 4.82
CA PRO A 94 -10.02 5.84 4.50
C PRO A 94 -10.21 4.40 4.99
N GLU A 95 -10.68 4.23 6.22
CA GLU A 95 -10.87 2.92 6.87
C GLU A 95 -11.80 2.01 6.07
N ASP A 96 -12.81 2.59 5.41
CA ASP A 96 -13.76 1.84 4.58
C ASP A 96 -13.07 1.22 3.36
N SER A 97 -12.05 1.90 2.80
CA SER A 97 -11.22 1.36 1.72
C SER A 97 -10.33 0.19 2.18
N PHE A 98 -9.78 0.30 3.39
CA PHE A 98 -8.98 -0.78 3.97
C PHE A 98 -9.83 -2.02 4.27
N ARG A 99 -11.03 -1.83 4.80
CA ARG A 99 -11.98 -2.91 5.06
C ARG A 99 -12.45 -3.57 3.77
N ASP A 100 -12.84 -2.80 2.76
CA ASP A 100 -13.27 -3.34 1.46
C ASP A 100 -12.17 -4.15 0.78
N PHE A 101 -10.90 -3.73 0.90
CA PHE A 101 -9.78 -4.55 0.45
C PHE A 101 -9.75 -5.92 1.13
N CYS A 102 -9.87 -5.97 2.44
CA CYS A 102 -9.88 -7.23 3.20
C CYS A 102 -11.09 -8.10 2.81
N GLU A 103 -12.26 -7.50 2.63
CA GLU A 103 -13.46 -8.19 2.14
C GLU A 103 -13.28 -8.72 0.70
N ILE A 104 -12.65 -7.94 -0.19
CA ILE A 104 -12.34 -8.41 -1.56
C ILE A 104 -11.39 -9.61 -1.49
N MET A 105 -10.38 -9.58 -0.63
CA MET A 105 -9.44 -10.70 -0.45
C MET A 105 -10.15 -11.92 0.12
N SER A 106 -11.05 -11.75 1.09
CA SER A 106 -11.78 -12.86 1.72
C SER A 106 -12.70 -13.63 0.75
N ARG A 107 -13.09 -13.00 -0.35
CA ARG A 107 -13.90 -13.64 -1.43
C ARG A 107 -13.05 -14.34 -2.50
N LYS A 108 -11.71 -14.28 -2.42
CA LYS A 108 -10.84 -14.94 -3.41
C LYS A 108 -10.70 -16.43 -3.15
N LYS A 109 -10.62 -17.23 -4.22
CA LYS A 109 -10.49 -18.70 -4.13
C LYS A 109 -9.31 -19.18 -3.28
N PHE A 110 -8.23 -18.41 -3.24
CA PHE A 110 -7.03 -18.75 -2.45
C PHE A 110 -7.17 -18.44 -0.96
N TYR A 111 -8.14 -17.61 -0.58
CA TYR A 111 -8.25 -17.09 0.79
C TYR A 111 -8.40 -18.19 1.86
N PRO A 112 -9.28 -19.23 1.72
CA PRO A 112 -9.41 -20.25 2.76
C PRO A 112 -8.09 -20.96 3.10
N GLY A 113 -7.22 -21.16 2.10
CA GLY A 113 -5.91 -21.80 2.30
C GLY A 113 -4.83 -20.87 2.87
N LEU A 114 -5.08 -19.56 2.93
CA LEU A 114 -4.13 -18.57 3.43
C LEU A 114 -4.62 -17.80 4.64
N LYS A 115 -5.89 -17.92 5.01
CA LYS A 115 -6.42 -17.27 6.23
C LYS A 115 -5.58 -17.67 7.45
N ASN A 116 -5.16 -16.67 8.24
CA ASN A 116 -4.25 -16.81 9.39
C ASN A 116 -2.82 -17.28 9.06
N ASN A 117 -2.45 -17.34 7.79
CA ASN A 117 -1.06 -17.56 7.39
C ASN A 117 -0.36 -16.20 7.26
N MET A 118 0.55 -15.87 8.19
CA MET A 118 1.23 -14.57 8.25
C MET A 118 2.42 -14.45 7.27
N SER A 119 2.62 -15.42 6.38
CA SER A 119 3.64 -15.32 5.34
C SER A 119 3.19 -14.38 4.20
N TYR A 120 3.63 -13.13 4.24
CA TYR A 120 3.33 -12.16 3.17
C TYR A 120 3.77 -12.65 1.78
N THR A 121 4.83 -13.45 1.69
CA THR A 121 5.32 -13.99 0.41
C THR A 121 4.33 -14.96 -0.22
N LYS A 122 3.68 -15.82 0.58
CA LYS A 122 2.62 -16.73 0.11
C LYS A 122 1.40 -15.93 -0.36
N TRP A 123 1.02 -14.89 0.38
CA TRP A 123 -0.07 -13.99 -0.02
C TRP A 123 0.21 -13.27 -1.33
N LEU A 124 1.40 -12.68 -1.49
CA LEU A 124 1.79 -12.00 -2.74
C LEU A 124 1.78 -12.95 -3.93
N ALA A 125 2.28 -14.19 -3.76
CA ALA A 125 2.25 -15.20 -4.80
C ALA A 125 0.81 -15.55 -5.22
N ALA A 126 -0.09 -15.78 -4.26
CA ALA A 126 -1.50 -16.09 -4.53
C ALA A 126 -2.25 -14.92 -5.16
N MET A 127 -2.05 -13.70 -4.67
CA MET A 127 -2.65 -12.48 -5.24
C MET A 127 -2.19 -12.25 -6.69
N ASN A 128 -0.90 -12.49 -6.98
CA ASN A 128 -0.35 -12.38 -8.32
C ASN A 128 -0.92 -13.44 -9.26
N HIS A 129 -1.04 -14.68 -8.80
CA HIS A 129 -1.67 -15.75 -9.57
C HIS A 129 -3.14 -15.43 -9.89
N ALA A 130 -3.85 -14.81 -8.95
CA ALA A 130 -5.23 -14.34 -9.12
C ALA A 130 -5.35 -13.04 -9.92
N SER A 131 -4.27 -12.57 -10.56
CA SER A 131 -4.22 -11.37 -11.41
C SER A 131 -4.69 -10.09 -10.68
N TYR A 132 -4.33 -9.93 -9.40
CA TYR A 132 -4.67 -8.74 -8.62
C TYR A 132 -4.11 -7.46 -9.24
N ALA A 133 -2.90 -7.54 -9.83
CA ALA A 133 -2.27 -6.41 -10.51
C ALA A 133 -1.85 -6.78 -11.94
N GLY A 134 -2.01 -5.85 -12.88
CA GLY A 134 -1.70 -6.09 -14.29
C GLY A 134 -0.22 -6.39 -14.58
N ALA A 135 0.71 -5.76 -13.85
CA ALA A 135 2.17 -5.93 -14.00
C ALA A 135 2.72 -6.92 -12.97
N LYS A 136 2.42 -8.19 -13.15
CA LYS A 136 2.61 -9.28 -12.17
C LYS A 136 3.96 -9.30 -11.42
N SER A 137 5.09 -9.45 -12.11
CA SER A 137 6.42 -9.59 -11.46
C SER A 137 6.91 -8.27 -10.83
N VAL A 138 6.72 -7.16 -11.50
CA VAL A 138 7.11 -5.82 -11.01
C VAL A 138 6.33 -5.45 -9.76
N TRP A 139 5.03 -5.75 -9.73
CA TRP A 139 4.18 -5.46 -8.58
C TRP A 139 4.64 -6.21 -7.32
N ILE A 140 4.87 -7.53 -7.41
CA ILE A 140 5.39 -8.34 -6.29
C ILE A 140 6.70 -7.74 -5.78
N THR A 141 7.63 -7.46 -6.68
CA THR A 141 8.94 -6.90 -6.32
C THR A 141 8.79 -5.60 -5.54
N ARG A 142 7.94 -4.68 -6.01
CA ARG A 142 7.72 -3.39 -5.35
C ARG A 142 7.08 -3.53 -3.97
N VAL A 143 6.04 -4.36 -3.82
CA VAL A 143 5.44 -4.61 -2.50
C VAL A 143 6.45 -5.26 -1.56
N THR A 144 7.20 -6.26 -2.04
CA THR A 144 8.26 -6.92 -1.25
C THR A 144 9.33 -5.94 -0.78
N GLN A 145 9.75 -5.01 -1.65
CA GLN A 145 10.72 -3.96 -1.28
C GLN A 145 10.18 -3.06 -0.16
N ILE A 146 8.90 -2.68 -0.22
CA ILE A 146 8.24 -1.89 0.83
C ILE A 146 8.22 -2.68 2.13
N VAL A 147 7.74 -3.94 2.10
CA VAL A 147 7.67 -4.79 3.30
C VAL A 147 9.04 -4.92 3.96
N LYS A 148 10.08 -5.24 3.19
CA LYS A 148 11.45 -5.39 3.70
C LYS A 148 12.03 -4.08 4.21
N LYS A 149 11.91 -2.99 3.45
CA LYS A 149 12.48 -1.68 3.82
C LYS A 149 11.91 -1.14 5.12
N TYR A 150 10.60 -1.30 5.33
CA TYR A 150 9.90 -0.79 6.50
C TYR A 150 9.60 -1.87 7.55
N LYS A 151 10.13 -3.10 7.34
CA LYS A 151 10.00 -4.23 8.28
C LYS A 151 8.54 -4.49 8.67
N LEU A 152 7.63 -4.43 7.69
CA LEU A 152 6.19 -4.53 7.95
C LEU A 152 5.79 -5.91 8.49
N ASP A 153 6.53 -6.95 8.17
CA ASP A 153 6.36 -8.32 8.67
C ASP A 153 6.60 -8.45 10.19
N LEU A 154 7.26 -7.48 10.82
CA LEU A 154 7.39 -7.47 12.28
C LEU A 154 6.07 -7.15 12.99
N TYR A 155 5.13 -6.47 12.30
CA TYR A 155 3.79 -6.22 12.86
C TYR A 155 2.88 -7.46 12.85
N ASP A 156 3.26 -8.51 12.13
CA ASP A 156 2.57 -9.82 12.08
C ASP A 156 2.96 -10.75 13.23
N LYS A 157 4.02 -10.41 13.99
CA LYS A 157 4.46 -11.17 15.14
C LYS A 157 3.70 -10.69 16.38
N HIS A 158 2.96 -11.60 16.99
CA HIS A 158 2.29 -11.40 18.28
C HIS A 158 3.19 -11.86 19.42
#